data_f1e170dae7291a0e820172dca446c8b0
#
_entry.id   f1e170dae7291a0e820172dca446c8b0
#
_cell.length_a   1.000
_cell.length_b   1.000
_cell.length_c   1.000
_cell.angle_alpha   90.00
_cell.angle_beta   90.00
_cell.angle_gamma   90.00
#
_symmetry.space_group_name_H-M   'P 1'
#
loop_
_entity.id
_entity.type
_entity.pdbx_description
1 polymer ?
#
loop_
_entity_poly.entity_id
_entity_poly.type
_entity_poly.pdbx_seq_one_letter_code
_entity_poly.pdbx_strand_id
1 'polypeptide(L)'
;MKTRISMWLSCLLMWVTCMVSASAERMNHKGNWEYSKTKEFHQQFTVKPTDLLQIDNRYGNVTVVYWAKNEVDIRVEVQVDANQEKKIKELLDRVDIRFNQSGGVVSAFTEIESQQNHGNYNLNIHYYVQMPKTMNGKMEVNYGNVYLPDNNEGAWALDVKYGNIQAGNFTAPLQIVAKYTNVDIRNVYQAEVELEYTGNSKIGNAEKLMIDGKYSTMSIGDVKQLELSCKFGGVELETVDRAEMSLSYSNAEISSLKQILDLDELSYSTLNIRALSDSFTRIDADARYGNLKLRLPEKTAFTVEADDMKYGDLEVRGFHIDQEKKEDKDYYYYEVNGGGKRKIRFSGNNYSHLTIRSL
;
A
#
# COMPACT_ATOMS: atom_id res chain seq x y z
N MET A 1 9.88 -74.68 -29.99
CA MET A 1 11.19 -74.50 -29.33
C MET A 1 11.31 -73.03 -28.91
N LYS A 2 11.54 -72.79 -27.63
CA LYS A 2 11.54 -71.54 -26.91
C LYS A 2 12.75 -70.68 -27.27
N THR A 3 12.60 -69.36 -27.36
CA THR A 3 13.59 -68.44 -26.84
C THR A 3 12.94 -67.09 -26.50
N ARG A 4 13.02 -66.69 -25.22
CA ARG A 4 12.65 -65.40 -24.65
C ARG A 4 13.75 -64.42 -24.97
N ILE A 5 13.39 -63.24 -25.44
CA ILE A 5 14.28 -62.05 -25.43
C ILE A 5 13.67 -61.03 -24.49
N SER A 6 14.37 -60.82 -23.37
CA SER A 6 14.09 -59.77 -22.41
C SER A 6 14.62 -58.44 -22.92
N MET A 7 13.74 -57.46 -23.11
CA MET A 7 14.10 -56.11 -23.48
C MET A 7 14.20 -55.28 -22.22
N TRP A 8 15.40 -54.85 -21.87
CA TRP A 8 15.67 -53.86 -20.83
C TRP A 8 15.38 -52.49 -21.41
N LEU A 9 14.35 -51.83 -20.87
CA LEU A 9 14.09 -50.38 -21.11
C LEU A 9 14.89 -49.58 -20.12
N SER A 10 15.99 -49.01 -20.55
CA SER A 10 16.73 -47.97 -19.81
C SER A 10 15.96 -46.66 -19.90
N CYS A 11 15.34 -46.23 -18.77
CA CYS A 11 14.83 -44.86 -18.62
C CYS A 11 15.98 -43.87 -18.55
N LEU A 12 16.20 -43.16 -19.64
CA LEU A 12 17.06 -41.97 -19.65
C LEU A 12 16.28 -40.81 -19.02
N LEU A 13 16.57 -40.45 -17.77
CA LEU A 13 16.10 -39.22 -17.15
C LEU A 13 16.86 -38.04 -17.79
N MET A 14 16.18 -37.36 -18.69
CA MET A 14 16.66 -36.13 -19.30
C MET A 14 16.36 -34.96 -18.32
N TRP A 15 17.38 -34.53 -17.61
CA TRP A 15 17.35 -33.30 -16.84
C TRP A 15 17.29 -32.10 -17.80
N VAL A 16 16.11 -31.53 -17.97
CA VAL A 16 15.98 -30.21 -18.61
C VAL A 16 16.19 -29.16 -17.54
N THR A 17 17.40 -28.67 -17.43
CA THR A 17 17.69 -27.43 -16.69
C THR A 17 17.18 -26.25 -17.51
N CYS A 18 15.96 -25.81 -17.21
CA CYS A 18 15.45 -24.53 -17.70
C CYS A 18 16.17 -23.42 -16.94
N MET A 19 17.26 -22.92 -17.49
CA MET A 19 17.86 -21.65 -17.03
C MET A 19 16.92 -20.53 -17.45
N VAL A 20 16.05 -20.11 -16.53
CA VAL A 20 15.43 -18.79 -16.62
C VAL A 20 16.47 -17.79 -16.15
N SER A 21 17.17 -17.17 -17.10
CA SER A 21 17.99 -15.99 -16.83
C SER A 21 17.07 -14.82 -16.50
N ALA A 22 16.69 -14.71 -15.23
CA ALA A 22 16.19 -13.45 -14.69
C ALA A 22 17.40 -12.49 -14.67
N SER A 23 17.45 -11.58 -15.64
CA SER A 23 18.32 -10.41 -15.60
C SER A 23 17.82 -9.48 -14.50
N ALA A 24 18.17 -9.81 -13.24
CA ALA A 24 18.12 -8.85 -12.17
C ALA A 24 19.18 -7.78 -12.52
N GLU A 25 18.74 -6.56 -12.82
CA GLU A 25 19.63 -5.42 -12.88
C GLU A 25 20.38 -5.34 -11.55
N ARG A 26 21.66 -5.73 -11.61
CA ARG A 26 22.59 -5.50 -10.52
C ARG A 26 22.71 -4.00 -10.37
N MET A 27 22.04 -3.41 -9.38
CA MET A 27 22.39 -2.08 -8.90
C MET A 27 23.82 -2.16 -8.38
N ASN A 28 24.74 -1.77 -9.26
CA ASN A 28 26.16 -1.72 -9.00
C ASN A 28 26.46 -0.53 -8.08
N HIS A 29 26.19 -0.65 -6.79
CA HIS A 29 26.83 0.17 -5.77
C HIS A 29 28.25 -0.40 -5.58
N LYS A 30 29.13 -0.12 -6.53
CA LYS A 30 30.56 -0.30 -6.34
C LYS A 30 31.07 0.75 -5.35
N GLY A 31 30.89 0.49 -4.04
CA GLY A 31 31.92 0.88 -3.09
C GLY A 31 33.20 0.15 -3.50
N ASN A 32 34.37 0.82 -3.48
CA ASN A 32 35.65 0.19 -3.73
C ASN A 32 36.00 -0.77 -2.58
N TRP A 33 35.28 -1.92 -2.51
CA TRP A 33 35.60 -2.99 -1.56
C TRP A 33 36.66 -3.90 -2.19
N GLU A 34 37.65 -4.29 -1.40
CA GLU A 34 38.75 -5.13 -1.86
C GLU A 34 38.33 -6.60 -1.94
N TYR A 35 37.42 -7.02 -1.04
CA TYR A 35 36.96 -8.41 -0.94
C TYR A 35 35.42 -8.45 -0.91
N SER A 36 34.85 -9.46 -1.56
CA SER A 36 33.43 -9.82 -1.53
C SER A 36 33.29 -11.33 -1.43
N LYS A 37 32.44 -11.82 -0.50
CA LYS A 37 32.09 -13.25 -0.39
C LYS A 37 30.61 -13.41 -0.14
N THR A 38 30.09 -14.53 -0.63
CA THR A 38 28.69 -14.93 -0.49
C THR A 38 28.58 -16.26 0.23
N LYS A 39 27.61 -16.40 1.13
CA LYS A 39 27.16 -17.64 1.77
C LYS A 39 25.72 -17.89 1.38
N GLU A 40 25.40 -19.09 0.93
CA GLU A 40 24.04 -19.45 0.50
C GLU A 40 23.40 -20.42 1.49
N PHE A 41 22.09 -20.23 1.70
CA PHE A 41 21.21 -21.13 2.42
C PHE A 41 20.06 -21.51 1.51
N HIS A 42 19.63 -22.76 1.56
CA HIS A 42 18.54 -23.25 0.73
C HIS A 42 17.72 -24.30 1.47
N GLN A 43 16.39 -24.13 1.43
CA GLN A 43 15.46 -25.11 1.99
C GLN A 43 14.19 -25.18 1.16
N GLN A 44 13.68 -26.39 0.99
CA GLN A 44 12.44 -26.67 0.28
C GLN A 44 11.44 -27.35 1.23
N PHE A 45 10.16 -26.99 1.10
CA PHE A 45 9.07 -27.50 1.94
C PHE A 45 7.89 -27.93 1.08
N THR A 46 7.29 -29.08 1.36
CA THR A 46 6.01 -29.46 0.79
C THR A 46 4.89 -28.76 1.56
N VAL A 47 3.97 -28.10 0.87
CA VAL A 47 2.93 -27.24 1.45
C VAL A 47 1.54 -27.54 0.90
N LYS A 48 0.52 -27.04 1.60
CA LYS A 48 -0.86 -26.96 1.14
C LYS A 48 -1.19 -25.53 0.73
N PRO A 49 -2.19 -25.31 -0.15
CA PRO A 49 -2.63 -23.96 -0.53
C PRO A 49 -3.08 -23.08 0.65
N THR A 50 -3.47 -23.69 1.78
CA THR A 50 -3.92 -23.01 3.00
C THR A 50 -2.79 -22.69 3.97
N ASP A 51 -1.57 -23.14 3.70
CA ASP A 51 -0.43 -22.89 4.57
C ASP A 51 0.00 -21.41 4.47
N LEU A 52 0.78 -20.96 5.46
CA LEU A 52 1.30 -19.59 5.56
C LEU A 52 2.81 -19.59 5.35
N LEU A 53 3.30 -18.71 4.49
CA LEU A 53 4.71 -18.34 4.46
C LEU A 53 4.96 -17.20 5.44
N GLN A 54 6.00 -17.31 6.28
CA GLN A 54 6.44 -16.24 7.17
C GLN A 54 7.93 -15.96 6.98
N ILE A 55 8.29 -14.70 6.67
CA ILE A 55 9.69 -14.27 6.51
C ILE A 55 9.95 -13.07 7.42
N ASP A 56 11.08 -13.11 8.13
CA ASP A 56 11.68 -11.98 8.82
C ASP A 56 13.09 -11.76 8.27
N ASN A 57 13.29 -10.64 7.59
CA ASN A 57 14.57 -10.29 6.99
C ASN A 57 15.07 -8.91 7.42
N ARG A 58 16.40 -8.81 7.48
CA ARG A 58 17.12 -7.54 7.70
C ARG A 58 18.22 -7.37 6.66
N TYR A 59 18.43 -6.13 6.22
CA TYR A 59 19.52 -5.73 5.30
C TYR A 59 19.48 -6.40 3.94
N GLY A 60 18.30 -6.41 3.29
CA GLY A 60 18.21 -6.91 1.92
C GLY A 60 16.80 -7.20 1.47
N ASN A 61 16.66 -7.61 0.23
CA ASN A 61 15.37 -7.73 -0.44
C ASN A 61 14.75 -9.11 -0.24
N VAL A 62 13.42 -9.15 -0.28
CA VAL A 62 12.64 -10.39 -0.42
C VAL A 62 11.93 -10.36 -1.76
N THR A 63 12.23 -11.32 -2.62
CA THR A 63 11.61 -11.46 -3.95
C THR A 63 10.81 -12.75 -4.01
N VAL A 64 9.53 -12.66 -4.33
CA VAL A 64 8.63 -13.81 -4.48
C VAL A 64 8.33 -14.05 -5.95
N VAL A 65 8.31 -15.31 -6.34
CA VAL A 65 7.88 -15.78 -7.66
C VAL A 65 6.87 -16.91 -7.46
N TYR A 66 5.80 -16.94 -8.24
CA TYR A 66 4.81 -18.01 -8.15
C TYR A 66 5.11 -19.17 -9.11
N TRP A 67 4.81 -20.36 -8.67
CA TRP A 67 4.88 -21.59 -9.46
C TRP A 67 3.67 -22.50 -9.24
N ALA A 68 3.57 -23.56 -10.05
CA ALA A 68 2.43 -24.48 -9.98
C ALA A 68 2.66 -25.68 -9.03
N LYS A 69 3.78 -25.73 -8.32
CA LYS A 69 4.08 -26.84 -7.40
C LYS A 69 3.50 -26.58 -6.02
N ASN A 70 3.08 -27.61 -5.29
CA ASN A 70 2.69 -27.54 -3.88
C ASN A 70 3.93 -27.57 -2.97
N GLU A 71 4.83 -26.65 -3.21
CA GLU A 71 6.11 -26.54 -2.50
C GLU A 71 6.44 -25.06 -2.30
N VAL A 72 7.17 -24.76 -1.24
CA VAL A 72 7.86 -23.48 -1.04
C VAL A 72 9.35 -23.76 -1.12
N ASP A 73 10.03 -23.05 -2.02
CA ASP A 73 11.49 -23.09 -2.16
C ASP A 73 12.05 -21.75 -1.72
N ILE A 74 12.92 -21.75 -0.72
CA ILE A 74 13.54 -20.54 -0.17
C ILE A 74 15.04 -20.65 -0.34
N ARG A 75 15.61 -19.77 -1.16
CA ARG A 75 17.04 -19.54 -1.27
C ARG A 75 17.39 -18.20 -0.65
N VAL A 76 18.39 -18.18 0.20
CA VAL A 76 18.90 -16.96 0.82
C VAL A 76 20.36 -16.80 0.49
N GLU A 77 20.70 -15.62 -0.02
CA GLU A 77 22.06 -15.23 -0.38
C GLU A 77 22.54 -14.14 0.58
N VAL A 78 23.56 -14.45 1.36
CA VAL A 78 24.21 -13.53 2.31
C VAL A 78 25.51 -13.05 1.69
N GLN A 79 25.56 -11.81 1.24
CA GLN A 79 26.74 -11.18 0.65
C GLN A 79 27.37 -10.21 1.66
N VAL A 80 28.69 -10.32 1.82
CA VAL A 80 29.51 -9.40 2.64
C VAL A 80 30.63 -8.83 1.78
N ASP A 81 30.74 -7.50 1.81
CA ASP A 81 31.83 -6.76 1.16
C ASP A 81 32.62 -6.00 2.22
N ALA A 82 33.95 -6.08 2.21
CA ALA A 82 34.82 -5.39 3.15
C ALA A 82 36.25 -5.22 2.61
N ASN A 83 37.05 -4.36 3.25
CA ASN A 83 38.46 -4.15 2.87
C ASN A 83 39.45 -5.10 3.59
N GLN A 84 38.93 -6.06 4.36
CA GLN A 84 39.72 -7.07 5.04
C GLN A 84 39.03 -8.44 4.94
N GLU A 85 39.73 -9.43 4.41
CA GLU A 85 39.19 -10.79 4.26
C GLU A 85 38.79 -11.45 5.59
N LYS A 86 39.56 -11.22 6.64
CA LYS A 86 39.22 -11.71 7.99
C LYS A 86 37.86 -11.19 8.46
N LYS A 87 37.54 -9.92 8.16
CA LYS A 87 36.29 -9.28 8.52
C LYS A 87 35.09 -9.95 7.84
N ILE A 88 35.25 -10.33 6.55
CA ILE A 88 34.20 -11.02 5.79
C ILE A 88 33.85 -12.34 6.45
N LYS A 89 34.85 -13.14 6.82
CA LYS A 89 34.61 -14.43 7.51
C LYS A 89 33.87 -14.22 8.82
N GLU A 90 34.32 -13.29 9.65
CA GLU A 90 33.68 -12.97 10.94
C GLU A 90 32.21 -12.56 10.76
N LEU A 91 31.88 -11.77 9.72
CA LEU A 91 30.52 -11.32 9.45
C LEU A 91 29.64 -12.45 8.89
N LEU A 92 30.14 -13.26 7.96
CA LEU A 92 29.41 -14.42 7.43
C LEU A 92 29.13 -15.49 8.49
N ASP A 93 30.06 -15.69 9.42
CA ASP A 93 29.90 -16.67 10.53
C ASP A 93 28.84 -16.22 11.54
N ARG A 94 28.50 -14.94 11.59
CA ARG A 94 27.48 -14.35 12.49
C ARG A 94 26.08 -14.35 11.93
N VAL A 95 25.92 -14.59 10.64
CA VAL A 95 24.61 -14.64 9.98
C VAL A 95 24.18 -16.10 9.87
N ASP A 96 23.03 -16.39 10.45
CA ASP A 96 22.35 -17.67 10.29
C ASP A 96 20.92 -17.47 9.80
N ILE A 97 20.39 -18.46 9.07
CA ILE A 97 19.01 -18.46 8.56
C ILE A 97 18.31 -19.67 9.18
N ARG A 98 17.33 -19.38 10.00
CA ARG A 98 16.58 -20.42 10.68
C ARG A 98 15.31 -20.75 9.92
N PHE A 99 15.27 -21.96 9.35
CA PHE A 99 14.11 -22.49 8.64
C PHE A 99 13.29 -23.39 9.56
N ASN A 100 11.96 -23.29 9.45
CA ASN A 100 11.05 -24.17 10.20
C ASN A 100 9.76 -24.41 9.41
N GLN A 101 9.16 -25.59 9.61
CA GLN A 101 7.81 -25.91 9.15
C GLN A 101 7.03 -26.56 10.30
N SER A 102 5.98 -25.92 10.78
CA SER A 102 5.14 -26.43 11.86
C SER A 102 3.73 -25.86 11.77
N GLY A 103 2.72 -26.68 12.01
CA GLY A 103 1.31 -26.22 12.11
C GLY A 103 0.76 -25.54 10.86
N GLY A 104 1.25 -25.90 9.64
CA GLY A 104 0.85 -25.24 8.40
C GLY A 104 1.54 -23.88 8.17
N VAL A 105 2.61 -23.58 8.91
CA VAL A 105 3.44 -22.39 8.72
C VAL A 105 4.83 -22.82 8.27
N VAL A 106 5.28 -22.30 7.14
CA VAL A 106 6.67 -22.34 6.69
C VAL A 106 7.31 -21.01 7.04
N SER A 107 8.41 -21.04 7.77
CA SER A 107 9.08 -19.80 8.19
C SER A 107 10.56 -19.82 7.89
N ALA A 108 11.11 -18.62 7.63
CA ALA A 108 12.53 -18.35 7.49
C ALA A 108 12.87 -17.02 8.16
N PHE A 109 13.78 -17.06 9.12
CA PHE A 109 14.18 -15.93 9.95
C PHE A 109 15.67 -15.66 9.83
N THR A 110 16.04 -14.42 9.59
CA THR A 110 17.42 -13.96 9.62
C THR A 110 17.85 -13.71 11.07
N GLU A 111 18.85 -14.42 11.52
CA GLU A 111 19.50 -14.22 12.83
C GLU A 111 20.89 -13.62 12.62
N ILE A 112 21.18 -12.51 13.31
CA ILE A 112 22.48 -11.86 13.27
C ILE A 112 22.96 -11.70 14.69
N GLU A 113 24.06 -12.40 15.03
CA GLU A 113 24.67 -12.26 16.34
C GLU A 113 25.16 -10.83 16.57
N SER A 114 24.70 -10.21 17.66
CA SER A 114 25.10 -8.85 18.04
C SER A 114 26.54 -8.84 18.57
N GLN A 115 27.39 -8.08 17.93
CA GLN A 115 28.73 -7.78 18.41
C GLN A 115 29.05 -6.33 18.10
N GLN A 116 29.78 -5.64 18.99
CA GLN A 116 30.29 -4.31 18.67
C GLN A 116 31.28 -4.41 17.50
N ASN A 117 30.83 -3.99 16.33
CA ASN A 117 31.66 -3.98 15.15
C ASN A 117 32.17 -2.58 14.86
N HIS A 118 33.49 -2.42 14.90
CA HIS A 118 34.16 -1.24 14.38
C HIS A 118 34.69 -1.55 12.96
N GLY A 119 34.35 -0.73 12.00
CA GLY A 119 34.86 -0.81 10.63
C GLY A 119 33.75 -0.75 9.57
N ASN A 120 34.18 -0.38 8.36
CA ASN A 120 33.29 -0.28 7.23
C ASN A 120 33.09 -1.66 6.57
N TYR A 121 31.87 -2.03 6.33
CA TYR A 121 31.46 -3.22 5.58
C TYR A 121 30.09 -3.00 4.98
N ASN A 122 29.74 -3.80 3.98
CA ASN A 122 28.40 -3.91 3.43
C ASN A 122 27.91 -5.34 3.69
N LEU A 123 26.67 -5.47 4.18
CA LEU A 123 25.98 -6.75 4.42
C LEU A 123 24.65 -6.70 3.70
N ASN A 124 24.42 -7.64 2.79
CA ASN A 124 23.14 -7.83 2.12
C ASN A 124 22.65 -9.26 2.29
N ILE A 125 21.36 -9.42 2.59
CA ILE A 125 20.72 -10.72 2.81
C ILE A 125 19.48 -10.78 1.93
N HIS A 126 19.58 -11.43 0.78
CA HIS A 126 18.53 -11.50 -0.21
C HIS A 126 17.80 -12.84 -0.15
N TYR A 127 16.48 -12.77 -0.02
CA TYR A 127 15.58 -13.92 -0.07
C TYR A 127 14.96 -14.04 -1.46
N TYR A 128 15.06 -15.22 -2.04
CA TYR A 128 14.40 -15.62 -3.27
C TYR A 128 13.43 -16.76 -2.94
N VAL A 129 12.14 -16.49 -3.08
CA VAL A 129 11.09 -17.43 -2.70
C VAL A 129 10.28 -17.84 -3.91
N GLN A 130 10.13 -19.14 -4.11
CA GLN A 130 9.16 -19.69 -5.05
C GLN A 130 8.04 -20.38 -4.26
N MET A 131 6.77 -20.04 -4.51
CA MET A 131 5.62 -20.52 -3.75
C MET A 131 4.35 -20.60 -4.60
N PRO A 132 3.31 -21.38 -4.18
CA PRO A 132 1.99 -21.32 -4.80
C PRO A 132 1.35 -19.94 -4.67
N LYS A 133 0.68 -19.45 -5.73
CA LYS A 133 0.05 -18.11 -5.77
C LYS A 133 -1.14 -17.93 -4.81
N THR A 134 -1.78 -19.03 -4.40
CA THR A 134 -2.94 -19.06 -3.50
C THR A 134 -2.57 -19.11 -2.02
N MET A 135 -1.29 -19.34 -1.73
CA MET A 135 -0.79 -19.42 -0.37
C MET A 135 -0.70 -18.03 0.27
N ASN A 136 -1.01 -17.96 1.57
CA ASN A 136 -0.90 -16.72 2.32
C ASN A 136 0.57 -16.37 2.63
N GLY A 137 0.85 -15.08 2.82
CA GLY A 137 2.17 -14.61 3.17
C GLY A 137 2.17 -13.56 4.29
N LYS A 138 3.20 -13.62 5.14
CA LYS A 138 3.52 -12.60 6.13
C LYS A 138 5.00 -12.27 6.04
N MET A 139 5.33 -10.99 5.91
CA MET A 139 6.72 -10.55 5.85
C MET A 139 6.97 -9.39 6.79
N GLU A 140 8.07 -9.47 7.52
CA GLU A 140 8.69 -8.36 8.23
C GLU A 140 10.05 -8.09 7.60
N VAL A 141 10.25 -6.89 7.03
CA VAL A 141 11.49 -6.53 6.33
C VAL A 141 12.01 -5.20 6.83
N ASN A 142 13.23 -5.21 7.36
CA ASN A 142 13.91 -4.02 7.82
C ASN A 142 15.14 -3.73 6.94
N TYR A 143 15.25 -2.51 6.41
CA TYR A 143 16.33 -2.08 5.52
C TYR A 143 16.41 -2.90 4.22
N GLY A 144 15.27 -3.03 3.53
CA GLY A 144 15.19 -3.79 2.29
C GLY A 144 13.85 -3.63 1.58
N ASN A 145 13.76 -4.20 0.40
CA ASN A 145 12.57 -4.09 -0.43
C ASN A 145 11.82 -5.43 -0.48
N VAL A 146 10.50 -5.34 -0.65
CA VAL A 146 9.63 -6.48 -0.91
C VAL A 146 9.12 -6.39 -2.36
N TYR A 147 9.35 -7.44 -3.12
CA TYR A 147 8.87 -7.60 -4.49
C TYR A 147 7.92 -8.79 -4.56
N LEU A 148 6.63 -8.52 -4.79
CA LEU A 148 5.62 -9.54 -5.00
C LEU A 148 5.19 -9.57 -6.47
N PRO A 149 4.74 -10.74 -6.97
CA PRO A 149 4.30 -10.90 -8.35
C PRO A 149 3.09 -10.05 -8.76
N ASP A 150 2.79 -10.07 -10.05
CA ASP A 150 1.69 -9.31 -10.65
C ASP A 150 0.28 -9.70 -10.18
N ASN A 151 0.06 -10.95 -9.74
CA ASN A 151 -1.26 -11.41 -9.32
C ASN A 151 -1.15 -12.30 -8.06
N ASN A 152 -1.68 -11.80 -6.95
CA ASN A 152 -1.62 -12.40 -5.64
C ASN A 152 -3.02 -12.88 -5.24
N GLU A 153 -3.20 -14.18 -5.09
CA GLU A 153 -4.49 -14.80 -4.75
C GLU A 153 -4.60 -15.17 -3.26
N GLY A 154 -3.49 -15.28 -2.55
CA GLY A 154 -3.45 -15.43 -1.09
C GLY A 154 -3.52 -14.08 -0.36
N ALA A 155 -3.91 -14.11 0.91
CA ALA A 155 -3.85 -12.94 1.78
C ALA A 155 -2.40 -12.62 2.18
N TRP A 156 -2.07 -11.33 2.25
CA TRP A 156 -0.73 -10.87 2.60
C TRP A 156 -0.74 -9.87 3.75
N ALA A 157 0.26 -10.00 4.63
CA ALA A 157 0.58 -9.02 5.66
C ALA A 157 2.06 -8.60 5.52
N LEU A 158 2.31 -7.32 5.29
CA LEU A 158 3.63 -6.76 5.04
C LEU A 158 3.96 -5.67 6.07
N ASP A 159 4.99 -5.85 6.88
CA ASP A 159 5.59 -4.80 7.73
C ASP A 159 6.97 -4.48 7.17
N VAL A 160 7.12 -3.30 6.57
CA VAL A 160 8.37 -2.91 5.91
C VAL A 160 8.84 -1.57 6.45
N LYS A 161 10.11 -1.54 6.88
CA LYS A 161 10.76 -0.34 7.39
C LYS A 161 12.04 -0.05 6.61
N TYR A 162 12.19 1.19 6.17
CA TYR A 162 13.35 1.67 5.42
C TYR A 162 13.57 0.91 4.10
N GLY A 163 12.55 0.91 3.23
CA GLY A 163 12.61 0.21 1.96
C GLY A 163 11.55 0.62 0.96
N ASN A 164 11.15 -0.33 0.11
CA ASN A 164 10.05 -0.16 -0.82
C ASN A 164 9.22 -1.46 -0.89
N ILE A 165 7.93 -1.32 -1.12
CA ILE A 165 7.03 -2.42 -1.46
C ILE A 165 6.59 -2.22 -2.91
N GLN A 166 6.82 -3.22 -3.75
CA GLN A 166 6.34 -3.26 -5.12
C GLN A 166 5.55 -4.55 -5.34
N ALA A 167 4.29 -4.42 -5.73
CA ALA A 167 3.41 -5.56 -5.96
C ALA A 167 2.38 -5.28 -7.05
N GLY A 168 1.84 -6.33 -7.65
CA GLY A 168 0.76 -6.23 -8.62
C GLY A 168 -0.63 -6.20 -7.98
N ASN A 169 -1.53 -7.06 -8.47
CA ASN A 169 -2.92 -7.11 -8.04
C ASN A 169 -3.12 -8.07 -6.87
N PHE A 170 -4.06 -7.76 -5.97
CA PHE A 170 -4.49 -8.65 -4.89
C PHE A 170 -5.98 -8.94 -5.01
N THR A 171 -6.35 -10.22 -5.07
CA THR A 171 -7.74 -10.69 -5.04
C THR A 171 -8.19 -11.15 -3.65
N ALA A 172 -7.26 -11.26 -2.71
CA ALA A 172 -7.47 -11.54 -1.29
C ALA A 172 -7.05 -10.33 -0.43
N PRO A 173 -7.39 -10.29 0.87
CA PRO A 173 -7.05 -9.18 1.76
C PRO A 173 -5.55 -8.91 1.84
N LEU A 174 -5.21 -7.60 1.90
CA LEU A 174 -3.85 -7.10 2.04
C LEU A 174 -3.76 -6.20 3.27
N GLN A 175 -2.77 -6.44 4.13
CA GLN A 175 -2.40 -5.55 5.22
C GLN A 175 -0.98 -5.04 5.01
N ILE A 176 -0.78 -3.73 5.19
CA ILE A 176 0.53 -3.08 5.06
C ILE A 176 0.77 -2.17 6.25
N VAL A 177 1.93 -2.30 6.86
CA VAL A 177 2.53 -1.32 7.74
C VAL A 177 3.84 -0.87 7.10
N ALA A 178 3.90 0.39 6.66
CA ALA A 178 5.04 0.94 5.95
C ALA A 178 5.59 2.17 6.70
N LYS A 179 6.85 2.09 7.16
CA LYS A 179 7.54 3.20 7.82
C LYS A 179 8.81 3.55 7.08
N TYR A 180 8.96 4.83 6.70
CA TYR A 180 10.07 5.28 5.82
C TYR A 180 10.18 4.43 4.56
N THR A 181 9.03 4.04 3.99
CA THR A 181 8.92 3.01 2.95
C THR A 181 7.91 3.46 1.91
N ASN A 182 8.29 3.51 0.65
CA ASN A 182 7.33 3.77 -0.42
C ASN A 182 6.56 2.50 -0.79
N VAL A 183 5.29 2.65 -1.10
CA VAL A 183 4.38 1.56 -1.48
C VAL A 183 3.94 1.80 -2.92
N ASP A 184 4.11 0.81 -3.79
CA ASP A 184 3.63 0.82 -5.17
C ASP A 184 2.85 -0.47 -5.44
N ILE A 185 1.51 -0.36 -5.48
CA ILE A 185 0.58 -1.49 -5.65
C ILE A 185 -0.42 -1.16 -6.75
N ARG A 186 -0.67 -2.14 -7.63
CA ARG A 186 -1.53 -1.90 -8.79
C ARG A 186 -3.02 -1.86 -8.43
N ASN A 187 -3.60 -2.98 -8.01
CA ASN A 187 -5.02 -3.03 -7.64
C ASN A 187 -5.23 -3.94 -6.43
N VAL A 188 -6.24 -3.63 -5.62
CA VAL A 188 -6.57 -4.43 -4.44
C VAL A 188 -8.07 -4.66 -4.34
N TYR A 189 -8.47 -5.87 -3.96
CA TYR A 189 -9.86 -6.11 -3.60
C TYR A 189 -10.18 -5.43 -2.26
N GLN A 190 -9.39 -5.69 -1.23
CA GLN A 190 -9.50 -5.07 0.08
C GLN A 190 -8.11 -4.87 0.67
N ALA A 191 -7.83 -3.65 1.15
CA ALA A 191 -6.57 -3.38 1.84
C ALA A 191 -6.77 -2.52 3.08
N GLU A 192 -5.90 -2.77 4.08
CA GLU A 192 -5.68 -1.95 5.26
C GLU A 192 -4.22 -1.50 5.25
N VAL A 193 -3.96 -0.18 5.26
CA VAL A 193 -2.64 0.38 4.99
C VAL A 193 -2.30 1.46 6.02
N GLU A 194 -1.24 1.23 6.77
CA GLU A 194 -0.65 2.23 7.66
C GLU A 194 0.63 2.78 7.01
N LEU A 195 0.68 4.10 6.83
CA LEU A 195 1.81 4.80 6.23
C LEU A 195 2.39 5.81 7.22
N GLU A 196 3.66 5.70 7.51
CA GLU A 196 4.35 6.65 8.38
C GLU A 196 5.68 7.11 7.77
N TYR A 197 5.82 8.43 7.56
CA TYR A 197 6.99 9.04 6.89
C TYR A 197 7.25 8.47 5.49
N THR A 198 6.19 8.29 4.69
CA THR A 198 6.29 7.80 3.32
C THR A 198 6.17 8.95 2.32
N GLY A 199 7.01 8.95 1.28
CA GLY A 199 7.07 10.05 0.31
C GLY A 199 6.03 9.91 -0.81
N ASN A 200 6.12 8.87 -1.62
CA ASN A 200 5.32 8.70 -2.83
C ASN A 200 4.70 7.30 -2.86
N SER A 201 3.69 7.08 -2.01
CA SER A 201 2.95 5.82 -2.05
C SER A 201 1.88 5.85 -3.13
N LYS A 202 1.77 4.78 -3.90
CA LYS A 202 0.79 4.61 -4.97
C LYS A 202 -0.02 3.35 -4.72
N ILE A 203 -1.34 3.50 -4.72
CA ILE A 203 -2.29 2.39 -4.69
C ILE A 203 -3.25 2.61 -5.85
N GLY A 204 -3.34 1.65 -6.75
CA GLY A 204 -4.27 1.75 -7.88
C GLY A 204 -5.72 1.60 -7.45
N ASN A 205 -6.49 0.78 -8.15
CA ASN A 205 -7.92 0.68 -7.87
C ASN A 205 -8.20 -0.25 -6.68
N ALA A 206 -9.28 0.07 -5.93
CA ALA A 206 -9.70 -0.73 -4.78
C ALA A 206 -11.23 -0.87 -4.69
N GLU A 207 -11.71 -2.05 -4.27
CA GLU A 207 -13.11 -2.20 -3.86
C GLU A 207 -13.32 -1.58 -2.46
N LYS A 208 -12.46 -1.94 -1.51
CA LYS A 208 -12.45 -1.37 -0.16
C LYS A 208 -11.02 -1.03 0.26
N LEU A 209 -10.82 0.20 0.72
CA LEU A 209 -9.52 0.70 1.13
C LEU A 209 -9.63 1.47 2.46
N MET A 210 -8.87 1.03 3.47
CA MET A 210 -8.69 1.73 4.73
C MET A 210 -7.24 2.21 4.80
N ILE A 211 -7.03 3.51 5.09
CA ILE A 211 -5.68 4.10 5.16
C ILE A 211 -5.56 5.00 6.40
N ASP A 212 -4.51 4.78 7.18
CA ASP A 212 -4.00 5.75 8.19
C ASP A 212 -2.63 6.27 7.72
N GLY A 213 -2.57 7.51 7.31
CA GLY A 213 -1.36 8.19 6.82
C GLY A 213 -0.88 9.27 7.76
N LYS A 214 0.37 9.16 8.24
CA LYS A 214 1.04 10.19 9.05
C LYS A 214 2.34 10.63 8.39
N TYR A 215 2.49 11.96 8.20
CA TYR A 215 3.66 12.53 7.50
C TYR A 215 3.91 11.89 6.15
N SER A 216 2.83 11.64 5.40
CA SER A 216 2.87 10.80 4.21
C SER A 216 2.15 11.44 3.04
N THR A 217 2.62 11.18 1.83
CA THR A 217 1.92 11.55 0.60
C THR A 217 1.54 10.32 -0.21
N MET A 218 0.34 10.34 -0.78
CA MET A 218 -0.19 9.18 -1.49
C MET A 218 -1.04 9.58 -2.69
N SER A 219 -0.97 8.78 -3.74
CA SER A 219 -1.84 8.84 -4.91
C SER A 219 -2.63 7.54 -5.01
N ILE A 220 -3.95 7.65 -5.15
CA ILE A 220 -4.87 6.52 -5.11
C ILE A 220 -5.77 6.60 -6.36
N GLY A 221 -5.96 5.47 -7.01
CA GLY A 221 -6.83 5.35 -8.18
C GLY A 221 -8.32 5.34 -7.82
N ASP A 222 -9.11 4.51 -8.52
CA ASP A 222 -10.55 4.41 -8.31
C ASP A 222 -10.88 3.56 -7.09
N VAL A 223 -11.69 4.07 -6.16
CA VAL A 223 -12.09 3.38 -4.92
C VAL A 223 -13.60 3.39 -4.75
N LYS A 224 -14.20 2.21 -4.49
CA LYS A 224 -15.64 2.15 -4.21
C LYS A 224 -15.98 2.53 -2.77
N GLN A 225 -15.19 2.04 -1.81
CA GLN A 225 -15.38 2.36 -0.39
C GLN A 225 -14.04 2.76 0.20
N LEU A 226 -13.91 4.01 0.58
CA LEU A 226 -12.71 4.60 1.17
C LEU A 226 -12.97 4.99 2.63
N GLU A 227 -12.10 4.57 3.53
CA GLU A 227 -11.93 5.10 4.87
C GLU A 227 -10.51 5.66 4.97
N LEU A 228 -10.35 6.96 5.20
CA LEU A 228 -9.05 7.64 5.14
C LEU A 228 -8.85 8.55 6.34
N SER A 229 -7.80 8.29 7.09
CA SER A 229 -7.21 9.25 8.03
C SER A 229 -5.89 9.76 7.48
N CYS A 230 -5.72 11.09 7.38
CA CYS A 230 -4.46 11.69 6.95
C CYS A 230 -4.06 12.84 7.87
N LYS A 231 -2.85 12.73 8.44
CA LYS A 231 -2.32 13.74 9.33
C LYS A 231 -0.92 14.18 8.89
N PHE A 232 -0.75 15.50 8.68
CA PHE A 232 0.48 16.13 8.19
C PHE A 232 0.91 15.56 6.83
N GLY A 233 0.00 15.47 5.87
CA GLY A 233 0.27 14.82 4.59
C GLY A 233 -0.48 15.40 3.41
N GLY A 234 -0.45 14.65 2.31
CA GLY A 234 -1.15 14.96 1.08
C GLY A 234 -1.77 13.73 0.42
N VAL A 235 -2.97 13.87 -0.13
CA VAL A 235 -3.69 12.77 -0.77
C VAL A 235 -4.27 13.23 -2.10
N GLU A 236 -3.98 12.47 -3.15
CA GLU A 236 -4.61 12.61 -4.46
C GLU A 236 -5.42 11.35 -4.76
N LEU A 237 -6.69 11.52 -5.09
CA LEU A 237 -7.64 10.44 -5.39
C LEU A 237 -8.26 10.68 -6.78
N GLU A 238 -8.33 9.63 -7.59
CA GLU A 238 -9.00 9.72 -8.89
C GLU A 238 -10.52 9.70 -8.72
N THR A 239 -11.14 8.54 -8.65
CA THR A 239 -12.59 8.41 -8.49
C THR A 239 -12.93 7.72 -7.18
N VAL A 240 -13.86 8.29 -6.42
CA VAL A 240 -14.37 7.68 -5.19
C VAL A 240 -15.88 7.59 -5.23
N ASP A 241 -16.44 6.41 -4.95
CA ASP A 241 -17.90 6.28 -4.84
C ASP A 241 -18.39 6.76 -3.48
N ARG A 242 -17.79 6.25 -2.40
CA ARG A 242 -18.12 6.61 -1.02
C ARG A 242 -16.85 6.80 -0.22
N ALA A 243 -16.77 7.90 0.51
CA ALA A 243 -15.63 8.25 1.35
C ALA A 243 -16.07 8.61 2.76
N GLU A 244 -15.37 8.06 3.74
CA GLU A 244 -15.30 8.52 5.12
C GLU A 244 -13.88 9.03 5.37
N MET A 245 -13.72 10.30 5.77
CA MET A 245 -12.41 10.93 5.79
C MET A 245 -12.18 11.76 7.05
N SER A 246 -10.95 11.73 7.55
CA SER A 246 -10.44 12.65 8.57
C SER A 246 -9.12 13.27 8.10
N LEU A 247 -9.09 14.59 7.99
CA LEU A 247 -7.93 15.34 7.51
C LEU A 247 -7.48 16.35 8.57
N SER A 248 -6.24 16.23 9.02
CA SER A 248 -5.65 17.13 10.01
C SER A 248 -4.29 17.62 9.53
N TYR A 249 -4.13 18.95 9.40
CA TYR A 249 -2.94 19.59 8.81
C TYR A 249 -2.55 19.00 7.45
N SER A 250 -3.55 18.72 6.61
CA SER A 250 -3.38 17.95 5.38
C SER A 250 -4.11 18.58 4.20
N ASN A 251 -3.67 18.26 2.98
CA ASN A 251 -4.40 18.65 1.78
C ASN A 251 -4.83 17.40 1.03
N ALA A 252 -6.09 17.38 0.61
CA ALA A 252 -6.61 16.28 -0.21
C ALA A 252 -7.32 16.81 -1.45
N GLU A 253 -7.18 16.06 -2.54
CA GLU A 253 -7.88 16.30 -3.79
C GLU A 253 -8.56 15.03 -4.27
N ILE A 254 -9.85 15.15 -4.65
CA ILE A 254 -10.61 14.08 -5.28
C ILE A 254 -11.00 14.56 -6.68
N SER A 255 -10.53 13.86 -7.71
CA SER A 255 -10.86 14.21 -9.10
C SER A 255 -12.36 14.02 -9.38
N SER A 256 -12.96 12.94 -8.88
CA SER A 256 -14.41 12.67 -9.03
C SER A 256 -14.99 11.95 -7.80
N LEU A 257 -15.99 12.56 -7.15
CA LEU A 257 -16.79 11.92 -6.10
C LEU A 257 -18.18 11.56 -6.62
N LYS A 258 -18.62 10.32 -6.40
CA LYS A 258 -19.87 9.82 -7.02
C LYS A 258 -21.10 9.92 -6.12
N GLN A 259 -21.02 9.51 -4.84
CA GLN A 259 -22.23 9.28 -4.05
C GLN A 259 -22.25 9.96 -2.68
N ILE A 260 -21.30 9.62 -1.80
CA ILE A 260 -21.32 10.02 -0.39
C ILE A 260 -19.94 10.48 0.05
N LEU A 261 -19.91 11.57 0.81
CA LEU A 261 -18.77 11.96 1.63
C LEU A 261 -19.25 12.18 3.05
N ASP A 262 -18.64 11.48 3.99
CA ASP A 262 -18.65 11.74 5.41
C ASP A 262 -17.25 12.24 5.79
N LEU A 263 -17.13 13.53 6.10
CA LEU A 263 -15.88 14.19 6.47
C LEU A 263 -15.92 14.52 7.96
N ASP A 264 -15.51 13.54 8.78
CA ASP A 264 -15.62 13.62 10.24
C ASP A 264 -14.72 14.67 10.85
N GLU A 265 -13.61 14.98 10.18
CA GLU A 265 -12.69 16.04 10.59
C GLU A 265 -12.04 16.69 9.37
N LEU A 266 -12.15 18.02 9.27
CA LEU A 266 -11.38 18.85 8.36
C LEU A 266 -10.68 19.95 9.17
N SER A 267 -9.55 19.61 9.82
CA SER A 267 -8.87 20.49 10.76
C SER A 267 -7.58 21.04 10.19
N TYR A 268 -7.48 22.37 10.06
CA TYR A 268 -6.33 23.07 9.43
C TYR A 268 -5.98 22.48 8.05
N SER A 269 -6.99 22.12 7.28
CA SER A 269 -6.87 21.27 6.10
C SER A 269 -7.71 21.80 4.94
N THR A 270 -7.39 21.37 3.74
CA THR A 270 -8.21 21.65 2.55
C THR A 270 -8.58 20.35 1.84
N LEU A 271 -9.88 20.16 1.57
CA LEU A 271 -10.38 19.15 0.65
C LEU A 271 -10.95 19.81 -0.59
N ASN A 272 -10.44 19.45 -1.75
CA ASN A 272 -10.89 19.91 -3.06
C ASN A 272 -11.51 18.77 -3.86
N ILE A 273 -12.81 18.83 -4.15
CA ILE A 273 -13.50 17.88 -5.03
C ILE A 273 -13.70 18.56 -6.37
N ARG A 274 -12.95 18.13 -7.39
CA ARG A 274 -12.93 18.73 -8.73
C ARG A 274 -14.22 18.50 -9.51
N ALA A 275 -14.85 17.33 -9.29
CA ALA A 275 -16.13 17.00 -9.89
C ALA A 275 -16.96 16.13 -8.93
N LEU A 276 -18.00 16.72 -8.36
CA LEU A 276 -19.04 15.98 -7.65
C LEU A 276 -20.11 15.56 -8.66
N SER A 277 -20.39 14.26 -8.72
CA SER A 277 -21.40 13.72 -9.64
C SER A 277 -22.81 14.26 -9.34
N ASP A 278 -23.62 14.42 -10.37
CA ASP A 278 -25.05 14.74 -10.22
C ASP A 278 -25.85 13.60 -9.57
N SER A 279 -25.25 12.42 -9.40
CA SER A 279 -25.82 11.27 -8.69
C SER A 279 -25.49 11.24 -7.19
N PHE A 280 -24.76 12.23 -6.66
CA PHE A 280 -24.46 12.26 -5.23
C PHE A 280 -25.76 12.33 -4.39
N THR A 281 -25.68 11.81 -3.20
CA THR A 281 -26.84 11.79 -2.28
C THR A 281 -26.60 12.66 -1.06
N ARG A 282 -25.37 12.64 -0.53
CA ARG A 282 -25.04 13.28 0.74
C ARG A 282 -23.56 13.69 0.80
N ILE A 283 -23.35 14.89 1.31
CA ILE A 283 -22.06 15.39 1.80
C ILE A 283 -22.31 15.88 3.22
N ASP A 284 -21.68 15.29 4.22
CA ASP A 284 -21.66 15.78 5.58
C ASP A 284 -20.22 16.09 5.96
N ALA A 285 -19.95 17.26 6.52
CA ALA A 285 -18.60 17.70 6.80
C ALA A 285 -18.52 18.54 8.06
N ASP A 286 -17.62 18.16 8.96
CA ASP A 286 -17.24 18.90 10.15
C ASP A 286 -15.87 19.54 9.94
N ALA A 287 -15.81 20.89 9.99
CA ALA A 287 -14.60 21.64 9.69
C ALA A 287 -14.20 22.57 10.83
N ARG A 288 -12.90 22.62 11.10
CA ARG A 288 -12.29 23.57 12.03
C ARG A 288 -11.03 24.18 11.41
N TYR A 289 -11.07 25.47 11.08
CA TYR A 289 -10.04 26.13 10.27
C TYR A 289 -9.82 25.39 8.95
N GLY A 290 -10.90 24.82 8.39
CA GLY A 290 -10.89 23.92 7.24
C GLY A 290 -11.54 24.55 6.01
N ASN A 291 -11.11 24.11 4.82
CA ASN A 291 -11.68 24.56 3.56
C ASN A 291 -12.21 23.37 2.76
N LEU A 292 -13.52 23.35 2.50
CA LEU A 292 -14.14 22.39 1.60
C LEU A 292 -14.52 23.08 0.30
N LYS A 293 -14.02 22.57 -0.83
CA LYS A 293 -14.32 23.10 -2.18
C LYS A 293 -14.97 22.03 -3.01
N LEU A 294 -16.17 22.35 -3.53
CA LEU A 294 -16.98 21.43 -4.34
C LEU A 294 -17.25 22.07 -5.71
N ARG A 295 -17.15 21.27 -6.77
CA ARG A 295 -17.61 21.65 -8.11
C ARG A 295 -18.64 20.66 -8.60
N LEU A 296 -19.78 21.17 -9.10
CA LEU A 296 -20.93 20.39 -9.55
C LEU A 296 -21.38 20.84 -10.93
N PRO A 297 -22.08 19.98 -11.71
CA PRO A 297 -22.75 20.42 -12.93
C PRO A 297 -23.77 21.52 -12.62
N GLU A 298 -23.81 22.57 -13.46
CA GLU A 298 -24.63 23.78 -13.27
C GLU A 298 -26.12 23.50 -13.00
N LYS A 299 -26.66 22.44 -13.60
CA LYS A 299 -28.08 22.07 -13.49
C LYS A 299 -28.40 21.14 -12.31
N THR A 300 -27.40 20.78 -11.47
CA THR A 300 -27.60 19.90 -10.33
C THR A 300 -28.53 20.58 -9.32
N ALA A 301 -29.60 19.89 -8.92
CA ALA A 301 -30.52 20.32 -7.88
C ALA A 301 -30.12 19.76 -6.52
N PHE A 302 -29.95 20.63 -5.51
CA PHE A 302 -29.49 20.23 -4.17
C PHE A 302 -29.88 21.26 -3.10
N THR A 303 -29.76 20.90 -1.84
CA THR A 303 -29.85 21.81 -0.72
C THR A 303 -28.51 21.88 0.02
N VAL A 304 -28.19 23.06 0.52
CA VAL A 304 -27.02 23.30 1.38
C VAL A 304 -27.50 23.83 2.71
N GLU A 305 -27.01 23.24 3.79
CA GLU A 305 -27.20 23.70 5.15
C GLU A 305 -25.80 23.85 5.79
N ALA A 306 -25.46 25.04 6.21
CA ALA A 306 -24.20 25.30 6.90
C ALA A 306 -24.47 26.02 8.22
N ASP A 307 -23.97 25.46 9.31
CA ASP A 307 -24.10 25.95 10.66
C ASP A 307 -22.73 26.19 11.31
N ASP A 308 -22.75 26.83 12.49
CA ASP A 308 -21.53 27.21 13.23
C ASP A 308 -20.50 28.00 12.39
N MET A 309 -20.98 28.77 11.41
CA MET A 309 -20.16 29.52 10.44
C MET A 309 -19.53 30.79 11.04
N LYS A 310 -19.39 30.90 12.35
CA LYS A 310 -18.79 32.05 13.01
C LYS A 310 -17.37 32.28 12.52
N TYR A 311 -17.17 33.45 11.91
CA TYR A 311 -15.92 33.83 11.22
C TYR A 311 -15.59 33.02 9.98
N GLY A 312 -16.49 32.14 9.52
CA GLY A 312 -16.40 31.41 8.29
C GLY A 312 -17.21 32.05 7.16
N ASP A 313 -17.24 31.40 6.01
CA ASP A 313 -17.98 31.86 4.83
C ASP A 313 -18.52 30.69 4.01
N LEU A 314 -19.75 30.85 3.49
CA LEU A 314 -20.35 29.98 2.51
C LEU A 314 -20.49 30.72 1.17
N GLU A 315 -19.84 30.21 0.13
CA GLU A 315 -19.96 30.73 -1.23
C GLU A 315 -20.64 29.71 -2.15
N VAL A 316 -21.78 30.09 -2.75
CA VAL A 316 -22.47 29.30 -3.79
C VAL A 316 -22.52 30.14 -5.07
N ARG A 317 -21.85 29.69 -6.15
CA ARG A 317 -21.73 30.44 -7.40
C ARG A 317 -22.00 29.60 -8.65
N GLY A 318 -22.64 30.21 -9.63
CA GLY A 318 -22.89 29.61 -10.94
C GLY A 318 -24.13 28.71 -10.98
N PHE A 319 -25.07 28.91 -10.05
CA PHE A 319 -26.34 28.17 -9.97
C PHE A 319 -27.53 29.12 -9.88
N HIS A 320 -28.73 28.62 -10.21
CA HIS A 320 -29.98 29.29 -9.87
C HIS A 320 -30.32 29.00 -8.39
N ILE A 321 -30.50 30.06 -7.61
CA ILE A 321 -30.85 29.97 -6.19
C ILE A 321 -32.36 30.26 -6.07
N ASP A 322 -33.13 29.27 -5.62
CA ASP A 322 -34.56 29.37 -5.41
C ASP A 322 -34.90 29.96 -4.05
N GLN A 323 -34.13 29.57 -3.03
CA GLN A 323 -34.28 30.07 -1.67
C GLN A 323 -32.93 30.29 -1.00
N GLU A 324 -32.81 31.43 -0.35
CA GLU A 324 -31.67 31.76 0.52
C GLU A 324 -32.19 32.18 1.90
N LYS A 325 -31.64 31.60 2.95
CA LYS A 325 -31.88 31.99 4.34
C LYS A 325 -30.57 32.15 5.06
N LYS A 326 -30.41 33.27 5.77
CA LYS A 326 -29.23 33.56 6.57
C LYS A 326 -29.66 34.09 7.92
N GLU A 327 -29.21 33.46 9.02
CA GLU A 327 -29.50 33.86 10.38
C GLU A 327 -28.21 34.13 11.14
N ASP A 328 -28.14 35.27 11.79
CA ASP A 328 -27.08 35.72 12.73
C ASP A 328 -25.62 35.50 12.28
N LYS A 329 -25.36 35.44 10.99
CA LYS A 329 -24.06 35.11 10.37
C LYS A 329 -23.47 33.73 10.71
N ASP A 330 -24.21 32.90 11.43
CA ASP A 330 -23.75 31.58 11.87
C ASP A 330 -24.46 30.43 11.12
N TYR A 331 -25.63 30.71 10.51
CA TYR A 331 -26.44 29.72 9.79
C TYR A 331 -26.77 30.19 8.37
N TYR A 332 -26.61 29.29 7.42
CA TYR A 332 -26.94 29.48 6.01
C TYR A 332 -27.71 28.29 5.47
N TYR A 333 -28.76 28.59 4.69
CA TYR A 333 -29.51 27.60 3.95
C TYR A 333 -29.71 28.08 2.52
N TYR A 334 -29.43 27.20 1.56
CA TYR A 334 -29.70 27.43 0.16
C TYR A 334 -30.48 26.27 -0.44
N GLU A 335 -31.49 26.60 -1.22
CA GLU A 335 -32.16 25.70 -2.16
C GLU A 335 -31.74 26.07 -3.58
N VAL A 336 -31.19 25.11 -4.30
CA VAL A 336 -30.51 25.31 -5.58
C VAL A 336 -31.16 24.45 -6.64
N ASN A 337 -31.57 25.08 -7.77
CA ASN A 337 -32.23 24.45 -8.93
C ASN A 337 -33.43 23.57 -8.52
N GLY A 338 -34.34 24.07 -7.64
CA GLY A 338 -35.49 23.35 -7.14
C GLY A 338 -35.23 22.39 -5.99
N GLY A 339 -34.03 22.42 -5.43
CA GLY A 339 -33.67 21.60 -4.24
C GLY A 339 -33.65 20.12 -4.52
N GLY A 340 -34.25 19.33 -3.61
CA GLY A 340 -34.42 17.88 -3.80
C GLY A 340 -33.79 16.99 -2.72
N LYS A 341 -33.42 15.76 -3.12
CA LYS A 341 -32.93 14.74 -2.17
C LYS A 341 -31.44 14.85 -1.89
N ARG A 342 -30.68 15.59 -2.70
CA ARG A 342 -29.24 15.77 -2.54
C ARG A 342 -28.97 16.80 -1.46
N LYS A 343 -28.18 16.45 -0.48
CA LYS A 343 -27.94 17.30 0.69
C LYS A 343 -26.44 17.53 0.89
N ILE A 344 -26.09 18.78 1.16
CA ILE A 344 -24.77 19.18 1.61
C ILE A 344 -24.95 19.82 2.98
N ARG A 345 -24.36 19.21 4.02
CA ARG A 345 -24.31 19.75 5.37
C ARG A 345 -22.87 20.07 5.70
N PHE A 346 -22.66 21.22 6.31
CA PHE A 346 -21.35 21.69 6.69
C PHE A 346 -21.42 22.36 8.04
N SER A 347 -20.74 21.80 9.03
CA SER A 347 -20.54 22.44 10.33
C SER A 347 -19.20 23.15 10.34
N GLY A 348 -19.21 24.47 10.29
CA GLY A 348 -18.06 25.34 10.04
C GLY A 348 -17.48 25.97 11.31
N ASN A 349 -16.98 25.18 12.23
CA ASN A 349 -16.42 25.71 13.48
C ASN A 349 -15.11 26.51 13.24
N ASN A 350 -15.07 27.77 13.68
CA ASN A 350 -13.89 28.65 13.64
C ASN A 350 -13.21 28.82 12.26
N TYR A 351 -13.49 29.91 11.55
CA TYR A 351 -12.80 30.30 10.30
C TYR A 351 -12.79 29.21 9.23
N SER A 352 -13.86 28.42 9.13
CA SER A 352 -13.99 27.38 8.12
C SER A 352 -14.76 27.89 6.89
N HIS A 353 -14.41 27.42 5.70
CA HIS A 353 -15.02 27.88 4.46
C HIS A 353 -15.59 26.74 3.62
N LEU A 354 -16.82 26.93 3.15
CA LEU A 354 -17.42 26.06 2.14
C LEU A 354 -17.59 26.83 0.82
N THR A 355 -16.96 26.34 -0.22
CA THR A 355 -17.09 26.91 -1.57
C THR A 355 -17.74 25.91 -2.51
N ILE A 356 -18.87 26.28 -3.13
CA ILE A 356 -19.61 25.46 -4.10
C ILE A 356 -19.68 26.23 -5.40
N ARG A 357 -19.16 25.67 -6.50
CA ARG A 357 -19.15 26.31 -7.81
C ARG A 357 -19.64 25.37 -8.90
N SER A 358 -20.27 25.91 -9.93
CA SER A 358 -20.56 25.16 -11.12
C SER A 358 -19.27 24.78 -11.88
N LEU A 359 -19.33 23.63 -12.58
CA LEU A 359 -18.30 23.15 -13.50
C LEU A 359 -18.23 24.01 -14.76
#